data_b83df739ed51ce97bccf7bc9581d4b80
#
_entry.id   b83df739ed51ce97bccf7bc9581d4b80
#
_cell.length_a   1.000
_cell.length_b   1.000
_cell.length_c   1.000
_cell.angle_alpha   90.00
_cell.angle_beta   90.00
_cell.angle_gamma   90.00
#
_symmetry.space_group_name_H-M   'P 1'
#
loop_
_entity.id
_entity.type
_entity.pdbx_description
1 polymer ?
#
loop_
_entity_poly.entity_id
_entity_poly.type
_entity_poly.pdbx_seq_one_letter_code
_entity_poly.pdbx_strand_id
1 'polypeptide(L)'
;MLRAMSQQGWRITEQRRSLATLFAESGGYLSPKDVYEHMKVKYPGISFDTVYRNLRLLSEMGVLEQFHLADGLKFKASCLSHHHHHMICLSCEKTVTFEFCPMKLVQDLPESFEVQSHRFEIFGYCADCKSAMPVPQISE
;
A
#
# COMPACT_ATOMS: atom_id res chain seq x y z
N MET A 1 9.29 -9.74 -1.98
CA MET A 1 7.97 -10.26 -1.57
C MET A 1 7.99 -11.74 -1.21
N LEU A 2 8.35 -12.65 -2.12
CA LEU A 2 8.36 -14.10 -1.86
C LEU A 2 9.26 -14.49 -0.69
N ARG A 3 10.43 -13.87 -0.57
CA ARG A 3 11.35 -14.12 0.54
C ARG A 3 10.72 -13.78 1.89
N ALA A 4 10.00 -12.66 1.97
CA ALA A 4 9.33 -12.22 3.18
C ALA A 4 8.21 -13.20 3.59
N MET A 5 7.45 -13.69 2.62
CA MET A 5 6.43 -14.71 2.86
C MET A 5 7.05 -15.99 3.42
N SER A 6 8.13 -16.47 2.80
CA SER A 6 8.84 -17.68 3.23
C SER A 6 9.42 -17.55 4.62
N GLN A 7 10.01 -16.40 4.96
CA GLN A 7 10.57 -16.13 6.28
C GLN A 7 9.51 -16.14 7.39
N GLN A 8 8.27 -15.82 7.07
CA GLN A 8 7.14 -15.86 8.01
C GLN A 8 6.44 -17.23 8.05
N GLY A 9 7.01 -18.24 7.40
CA GLY A 9 6.47 -19.59 7.42
C GLY A 9 5.32 -19.83 6.43
N TRP A 10 5.09 -18.90 5.51
CA TRP A 10 4.03 -19.03 4.51
C TRP A 10 4.47 -19.91 3.35
N ARG A 11 3.60 -20.84 2.99
CA ARG A 11 3.82 -21.69 1.82
C ARG A 11 3.72 -20.85 0.54
N ILE A 12 4.73 -20.94 -0.31
CA ILE A 12 4.72 -20.29 -1.62
C ILE A 12 3.94 -21.17 -2.60
N THR A 13 2.73 -20.72 -2.93
CA THR A 13 1.89 -21.36 -3.94
C THR A 13 2.06 -20.65 -5.29
N GLU A 14 1.61 -21.30 -6.37
CA GLU A 14 1.64 -20.68 -7.70
C GLU A 14 0.85 -19.38 -7.75
N GLN A 15 -0.31 -19.34 -7.08
CA GLN A 15 -1.13 -18.12 -7.01
C GLN A 15 -0.41 -16.99 -6.29
N ARG A 16 0.27 -17.27 -5.17
CA ARG A 16 1.03 -16.27 -4.42
C ARG A 16 2.25 -15.79 -5.21
N ARG A 17 2.87 -16.67 -5.94
CA ARG A 17 3.98 -16.33 -6.84
C ARG A 17 3.49 -15.38 -7.95
N SER A 18 2.34 -15.67 -8.54
CA SER A 18 1.73 -14.82 -9.56
C SER A 18 1.37 -13.44 -9.01
N LEU A 19 0.83 -13.37 -7.79
CA LEU A 19 0.58 -12.09 -7.11
C LEU A 19 1.86 -11.27 -6.91
N ALA A 20 2.91 -11.91 -6.44
CA ALA A 20 4.20 -11.26 -6.23
C ALA A 20 4.76 -10.68 -7.54
N THR A 21 4.67 -11.44 -8.62
CA THR A 21 5.10 -11.02 -9.96
C THR A 21 4.28 -9.82 -10.44
N LEU A 22 2.96 -9.87 -10.26
CA LEU A 22 2.07 -8.79 -10.65
C LEU A 22 2.44 -7.46 -9.97
N PHE A 23 2.64 -7.48 -8.66
CA PHE A 23 3.01 -6.28 -7.91
C PHE A 23 4.42 -5.78 -8.24
N ALA A 24 5.36 -6.69 -8.51
CA ALA A 24 6.71 -6.32 -8.93
C ALA A 24 6.71 -5.62 -10.30
N GLU A 25 5.90 -6.11 -11.24
CA GLU A 25 5.83 -5.56 -12.59
C GLU A 25 5.01 -4.27 -12.67
N SER A 26 3.97 -4.14 -11.85
CA SER A 26 3.09 -2.96 -11.90
C SER A 26 3.78 -1.67 -11.46
N GLY A 27 4.69 -1.77 -10.48
CA GLY A 27 5.40 -0.62 -9.93
C GLY A 27 4.52 0.44 -9.26
N GLY A 28 3.21 0.23 -9.17
CA GLY A 28 2.24 1.18 -8.66
C GLY A 28 1.16 0.54 -7.81
N TYR A 29 0.06 1.26 -7.67
CA TYR A 29 -1.08 0.79 -6.90
C TYR A 29 -1.98 -0.10 -7.74
N LEU A 30 -2.52 -1.15 -7.10
CA LEU A 30 -3.52 -2.03 -7.70
C LEU A 30 -4.72 -2.15 -6.76
N SER A 31 -5.92 -1.99 -7.31
CA SER A 31 -7.15 -2.26 -6.56
C SER A 31 -7.39 -3.77 -6.50
N PRO A 32 -8.22 -4.25 -5.56
CA PRO A 32 -8.61 -5.67 -5.54
C PRO A 32 -9.23 -6.13 -6.86
N LYS A 33 -9.98 -5.26 -7.52
CA LYS A 33 -10.57 -5.54 -8.83
C LYS A 33 -9.51 -5.74 -9.91
N ASP A 34 -8.51 -4.87 -9.95
CA ASP A 34 -7.39 -4.97 -10.91
C ASP A 34 -6.65 -6.30 -10.73
N VAL A 35 -6.37 -6.65 -9.48
CA VAL A 35 -5.70 -7.91 -9.15
C VAL A 35 -6.56 -9.11 -9.56
N TYR A 36 -7.85 -9.07 -9.25
CA TYR A 36 -8.78 -10.14 -9.63
C TYR A 36 -8.84 -10.32 -11.15
N GLU A 37 -8.99 -9.25 -11.90
CA GLU A 37 -9.06 -9.31 -13.37
C GLU A 37 -7.79 -9.88 -13.98
N HIS A 38 -6.64 -9.57 -13.42
CA HIS A 38 -5.36 -10.12 -13.85
C HIS A 38 -5.24 -11.62 -13.50
N MET A 39 -5.60 -11.97 -12.26
CA MET A 39 -5.46 -13.36 -11.77
C MET A 39 -6.40 -14.33 -12.46
N LYS A 40 -7.63 -13.91 -12.80
CA LYS A 40 -8.61 -14.79 -13.44
C LYS A 40 -8.21 -15.23 -14.85
N VAL A 41 -7.34 -14.49 -15.51
CA VAL A 41 -6.81 -14.88 -16.84
C VAL A 41 -6.01 -16.16 -16.72
N LYS A 42 -5.17 -16.27 -15.72
CA LYS A 42 -4.34 -17.45 -15.47
C LYS A 42 -5.08 -18.52 -14.65
N TYR A 43 -5.95 -18.10 -13.76
CA TYR A 43 -6.72 -18.98 -12.87
C TYR A 43 -8.23 -18.71 -13.03
N PRO A 44 -8.87 -19.23 -14.11
CA PRO A 44 -10.27 -18.90 -14.40
C PRO A 44 -11.26 -19.24 -13.29
N GLY A 45 -10.92 -20.21 -12.42
CA GLY A 45 -11.77 -20.62 -11.31
C GLY A 45 -11.55 -19.82 -10.02
N ILE A 46 -10.62 -18.85 -10.00
CA ILE A 46 -10.35 -18.08 -8.78
C ILE A 46 -11.52 -17.16 -8.45
N SER A 47 -11.90 -17.11 -7.17
CA SER A 47 -12.94 -16.20 -6.71
C SER A 47 -12.36 -14.84 -6.30
N PHE A 48 -13.20 -13.81 -6.35
CA PHE A 48 -12.82 -12.49 -5.84
C PHE A 48 -12.49 -12.55 -4.35
N ASP A 49 -13.24 -13.34 -3.57
CA ASP A 49 -13.00 -13.53 -2.14
C ASP A 49 -11.61 -14.12 -1.86
N THR A 50 -11.17 -15.07 -2.67
CA THR A 50 -9.83 -15.65 -2.53
C THR A 50 -8.75 -14.60 -2.78
N VAL A 51 -8.89 -13.80 -3.82
CA VAL A 51 -7.97 -12.71 -4.14
C VAL A 51 -7.94 -11.69 -3.00
N TYR A 52 -9.09 -11.22 -2.56
CA TYR A 52 -9.20 -10.23 -1.49
C TYR A 52 -8.60 -10.73 -0.18
N ARG A 53 -8.85 -11.99 0.17
CA ARG A 53 -8.28 -12.62 1.37
C ARG A 53 -6.76 -12.66 1.31
N ASN A 54 -6.18 -13.03 0.18
CA ASN A 54 -4.73 -13.04 -0.01
C ASN A 54 -4.14 -11.63 0.10
N LEU A 55 -4.79 -10.63 -0.47
CA LEU A 55 -4.34 -9.24 -0.38
C LEU A 55 -4.33 -8.75 1.08
N ARG A 56 -5.38 -9.06 1.84
CA ARG A 56 -5.46 -8.72 3.26
C ARG A 56 -4.36 -9.40 4.07
N LEU A 57 -4.17 -10.69 3.87
CA LEU A 57 -3.12 -11.44 4.57
C LEU A 57 -1.73 -10.90 4.27
N LEU A 58 -1.44 -10.59 3.01
CA LEU A 58 -0.17 -9.99 2.61
C LEU A 58 0.03 -8.60 3.22
N SER A 59 -1.04 -7.84 3.37
CA SER A 59 -1.01 -6.55 4.04
C SER A 59 -0.73 -6.70 5.55
N GLU A 60 -1.40 -7.64 6.22
CA GLU A 60 -1.17 -7.95 7.63
C GLU A 60 0.27 -8.41 7.89
N MET A 61 0.86 -9.12 6.94
CA MET A 61 2.26 -9.56 7.00
C MET A 61 3.27 -8.45 6.71
N GLY A 62 2.82 -7.26 6.31
CA GLY A 62 3.70 -6.17 5.92
C GLY A 62 4.33 -6.32 4.53
N VAL A 63 3.92 -7.32 3.75
CA VAL A 63 4.41 -7.55 2.38
C VAL A 63 3.79 -6.58 1.40
N LEU A 64 2.53 -6.22 1.61
CA LEU A 64 1.84 -5.18 0.89
C LEU A 64 1.48 -4.04 1.83
N GLU A 65 1.44 -2.83 1.31
CA GLU A 65 0.88 -1.67 1.98
C GLU A 65 -0.50 -1.39 1.41
N GLN A 66 -1.43 -1.08 2.31
CA GLN A 66 -2.81 -0.79 1.97
C GLN A 66 -3.06 0.71 2.05
N PHE A 67 -3.67 1.28 1.02
CA PHE A 67 -3.96 2.71 0.93
C PHE A 67 -5.44 2.92 0.66
N HIS A 68 -6.04 3.86 1.40
CA HIS A 68 -7.41 4.31 1.17
C HIS A 68 -7.34 5.60 0.35
N LEU A 69 -7.46 5.46 -0.97
CA LEU A 69 -7.43 6.59 -1.90
C LEU A 69 -8.84 7.09 -2.22
N ALA A 70 -8.94 8.21 -2.94
CA ALA A 70 -10.21 8.84 -3.24
C ALA A 70 -11.18 7.91 -4.01
N ASP A 71 -10.66 7.04 -4.85
CA ASP A 71 -11.43 6.09 -5.66
C ASP A 71 -11.49 4.68 -5.04
N GLY A 72 -11.05 4.53 -3.80
CA GLY A 72 -11.18 3.29 -3.05
C GLY A 72 -9.87 2.71 -2.54
N LEU A 73 -9.95 1.47 -2.09
CA LEU A 73 -8.85 0.74 -1.50
C LEU A 73 -7.87 0.25 -2.58
N LYS A 74 -6.58 0.50 -2.37
CA LYS A 74 -5.51 0.02 -3.25
C LYS A 74 -4.37 -0.57 -2.44
N PHE A 75 -3.59 -1.43 -3.08
CA PHE A 75 -2.44 -2.10 -2.51
C PHE A 75 -1.20 -1.81 -3.34
N LYS A 76 -0.06 -1.79 -2.69
CA LYS A 76 1.25 -1.63 -3.30
C LYS A 76 2.26 -2.49 -2.57
N ALA A 77 3.28 -2.98 -3.28
CA ALA A 77 4.37 -3.73 -2.65
C ALA A 77 5.10 -2.86 -1.64
N SER A 78 5.29 -3.38 -0.44
CA SER A 78 6.01 -2.67 0.62
C SER A 78 7.49 -2.57 0.32
N CYS A 79 8.09 -1.43 0.68
CA CYS A 79 9.53 -1.32 0.74
C CYS A 79 9.99 -1.87 2.10
N LEU A 80 10.63 -3.02 2.07
CA LEU A 80 11.07 -3.72 3.30
C LEU A 80 12.47 -3.29 3.77
N SER A 81 13.14 -2.39 3.03
CA SER A 81 14.53 -2.06 3.29
C SER A 81 14.73 -1.04 4.42
N HIS A 82 13.77 -0.15 4.65
CA HIS A 82 13.85 0.86 5.71
C HIS A 82 12.48 1.47 6.00
N HIS A 83 12.38 2.10 7.16
CA HIS A 83 11.16 2.79 7.58
C HIS A 83 11.02 4.12 6.83
N HIS A 84 9.87 4.30 6.18
CA HIS A 84 9.56 5.54 5.45
C HIS A 84 8.05 5.78 5.44
N HIS A 85 7.67 6.98 5.09
CA HIS A 85 6.28 7.39 4.94
C HIS A 85 6.04 7.92 3.53
N HIS A 86 4.80 8.21 3.19
CA HIS A 86 4.40 8.57 1.83
C HIS A 86 3.65 9.89 1.78
N MET A 87 3.95 10.68 0.73
CA MET A 87 3.09 11.76 0.26
C MET A 87 2.40 11.29 -1.01
N ILE A 88 1.09 11.48 -1.08
CA ILE A 88 0.25 10.93 -2.16
C ILE A 88 -0.50 12.08 -2.83
N CYS A 89 -0.37 12.17 -4.15
CA CYS A 89 -1.14 13.13 -4.93
C CYS A 89 -2.59 12.65 -5.07
N LEU A 90 -3.53 13.50 -4.68
CA LEU A 90 -4.95 13.18 -4.75
C LEU A 90 -5.48 13.12 -6.19
N SER A 91 -4.80 13.74 -7.14
CA SER A 91 -5.23 13.77 -8.54
C SER A 91 -4.67 12.62 -9.36
N CYS A 92 -3.34 12.45 -9.40
CA CYS A 92 -2.68 11.46 -10.24
C CYS A 92 -2.16 10.24 -9.47
N GLU A 93 -2.34 10.22 -8.14
CA GLU A 93 -1.88 9.16 -7.24
C GLU A 93 -0.34 8.97 -7.20
N LYS A 94 0.42 9.93 -7.76
CA LYS A 94 1.87 9.91 -7.63
C LYS A 94 2.26 9.86 -6.16
N THR A 95 3.17 8.95 -5.81
CA THR A 95 3.61 8.73 -4.45
C THR A 95 5.08 9.05 -4.32
N VAL A 96 5.42 9.87 -3.33
CA VAL A 96 6.80 10.21 -2.99
C VAL A 96 7.05 9.74 -1.56
N THR A 97 8.16 9.04 -1.35
CA THR A 97 8.57 8.58 -0.03
C THR A 97 9.38 9.66 0.68
N PHE A 98 9.27 9.69 2.00
CA PHE A 98 10.12 10.53 2.86
C PHE A 98 10.45 9.78 4.16
N GLU A 99 11.58 10.11 4.76
CA GLU A 99 12.12 9.37 5.90
C GLU A 99 11.70 9.94 7.26
N PHE A 100 11.24 11.18 7.32
CA PHE A 100 10.80 11.78 8.58
C PHE A 100 9.65 11.00 9.19
N CYS A 101 9.79 10.64 10.46
CA CYS A 101 8.76 9.93 11.21
C CYS A 101 8.28 10.78 12.39
N PRO A 102 6.98 11.17 12.43
CA PRO A 102 6.45 11.98 13.54
C PRO A 102 6.46 11.25 14.88
N MET A 103 6.57 9.91 14.89
CA MET A 103 6.64 9.13 16.12
C MET A 103 7.85 9.49 16.99
N LYS A 104 8.92 10.03 16.41
CA LYS A 104 10.09 10.51 17.16
C LYS A 104 9.78 11.74 18.02
N LEU A 105 8.70 12.46 17.71
CA LEU A 105 8.27 13.66 18.42
C LEU A 105 7.17 13.39 19.44
N VAL A 106 6.58 12.19 19.42
CA VAL A 106 5.51 11.82 20.33
C VAL A 106 6.12 11.34 21.64
N GLN A 107 5.86 12.11 22.73
CA GLN A 107 6.45 11.82 24.05
C GLN A 107 5.45 11.39 25.11
N ASP A 108 4.17 11.64 24.89
CA ASP A 108 3.12 11.48 25.91
C ASP A 108 2.21 10.26 25.65
N LEU A 109 2.81 9.14 25.25
CA LEU A 109 2.05 7.90 25.13
C LEU A 109 1.94 7.22 26.48
N PRO A 110 0.74 6.66 26.83
CA PRO A 110 0.58 5.90 28.07
C PRO A 110 1.55 4.71 28.10
N GLU A 111 2.29 4.56 29.20
CA GLU A 111 3.23 3.42 29.36
C GLU A 111 2.55 2.06 29.32
N SER A 112 1.25 2.04 29.65
CA SER A 112 0.44 0.82 29.60
C SER A 112 0.05 0.38 28.21
N PHE A 113 0.34 1.19 27.18
CA PHE A 113 -0.02 0.90 25.79
C PHE A 113 1.21 0.52 24.98
N GLU A 114 1.23 -0.71 24.47
CA GLU A 114 2.31 -1.20 23.61
C GLU A 114 2.01 -0.89 22.16
N VAL A 115 2.79 0.01 21.55
CA VAL A 115 2.63 0.40 20.14
C VAL A 115 3.23 -0.65 19.24
N GLN A 116 2.42 -1.30 18.40
CA GLN A 116 2.88 -2.30 17.44
C GLN A 116 3.21 -1.70 16.08
N SER A 117 2.44 -0.70 15.64
CA SER A 117 2.64 -0.06 14.35
C SER A 117 2.01 1.32 14.33
N HIS A 118 2.36 2.09 13.33
CA HIS A 118 1.73 3.40 13.10
C HIS A 118 1.61 3.65 11.60
N ARG A 119 0.73 4.60 11.25
CA ARG A 119 0.56 5.08 9.87
C ARG A 119 0.68 6.59 9.86
N PHE A 120 1.38 7.10 8.86
CA PHE A 120 1.49 8.53 8.61
C PHE A 120 1.58 8.76 7.11
N GLU A 121 0.57 9.42 6.57
CA GLU A 121 0.47 9.70 5.14
C GLU A 121 0.08 11.17 4.98
N ILE A 122 0.69 11.84 3.99
CA ILE A 122 0.37 13.22 3.63
C ILE A 122 -0.31 13.21 2.28
N PHE A 123 -1.49 13.82 2.18
CA PHE A 123 -2.25 13.94 0.95
C PHE A 123 -2.21 15.38 0.44
N GLY A 124 -2.00 15.52 -0.84
CA GLY A 124 -1.94 16.83 -1.46
C GLY A 124 -1.89 16.72 -2.98
N TYR A 125 -1.28 17.69 -3.62
CA TYR A 125 -1.15 17.71 -5.08
C TYR A 125 0.32 17.86 -5.47
N CYS A 126 0.79 17.02 -6.40
CA CYS A 126 2.14 17.12 -6.94
C CYS A 126 2.28 18.39 -7.78
N ALA A 127 3.52 18.77 -8.11
CA ALA A 127 3.79 20.03 -8.85
C ALA A 127 3.02 20.12 -10.17
N ASP A 128 2.92 19.02 -10.91
CA ASP A 128 2.21 18.98 -12.19
C ASP A 128 0.70 19.16 -12.01
N CYS A 129 0.11 18.49 -11.02
CA CYS A 129 -1.33 18.60 -10.75
C CYS A 129 -1.70 19.93 -10.11
N LYS A 130 -0.83 20.47 -9.25
CA LYS A 130 -1.03 21.77 -8.61
C LYS A 130 -1.10 22.91 -9.64
N SER A 131 -0.25 22.88 -10.65
CA SER A 131 -0.24 23.92 -11.70
C SER A 131 -1.44 23.83 -12.63
N ALA A 132 -2.11 22.68 -12.72
CA ALA A 132 -3.31 22.47 -13.53
C ALA A 132 -4.61 22.83 -12.80
N MET A 133 -4.55 23.09 -11.47
CA MET A 133 -5.73 23.40 -10.65
C MET A 133 -5.86 24.89 -10.36
N PRO A 134 -7.10 25.42 -10.27
CA PRO A 134 -7.28 26.76 -9.74
C PRO A 134 -6.79 26.78 -8.28
N VAL A 135 -6.12 27.89 -7.92
CA VAL A 135 -5.56 28.06 -6.57
C VAL A 135 -6.66 27.86 -5.54
N PRO A 136 -6.56 26.85 -4.66
CA PRO A 136 -7.54 26.69 -3.60
C PRO A 136 -7.43 27.90 -2.67
N GLN A 137 -8.55 28.55 -2.45
CA GLN A 137 -8.63 29.55 -1.39
C GLN A 137 -8.60 28.77 -0.07
N ILE A 138 -7.44 28.78 0.55
CA ILE A 138 -7.32 28.24 1.91
C ILE A 138 -7.98 29.27 2.82
N SER A 139 -9.18 28.95 3.26
CA SER A 139 -9.78 29.66 4.40
C SER A 139 -9.08 29.14 5.65
N GLU A 140 -8.28 29.98 6.23
CA GLU A 140 -7.70 29.72 7.56
C GLU A 140 -8.79 29.64 8.62
#